data_9da487481ed848ca13784758c63cff1e
#
_entry.id   9da487481ed848ca13784758c63cff1e
#
_cell.length_a   1.000
_cell.length_b   1.000
_cell.length_c   1.000
_cell.angle_alpha   90.00
_cell.angle_beta   90.00
_cell.angle_gamma   90.00
#
_symmetry.space_group_name_H-M   'P 1'
#
loop_
_entity.id
_entity.type
_entity.pdbx_description
1 polymer ?
#
loop_
_entity_poly.entity_id
_entity_poly.type
_entity_poly.pdbx_seq_one_letter_code
_entity_poly.pdbx_strand_id
1 'polypeptide(L)'
;MSHQKKLGQYFTISENLQKFVFEKVQHKSSPLLEPSFGRGHLLKLFLESDTGYPMTCCELDETVKPLVTFTSQTIIWGDFLKHNFETKFKTIIGNPPYVKHTSGNLYLKFIDKCFNLLTDDGELIFIVPSDFIKLTSAGPIISRMAASGTFTDFLFPHDEKLFDGASIDVVVFRYQKGFQSYRTCVNGVEKPYSVVDGIISFGDTSGKSVNELFDVYVGLVSGKDDVFKVPFGNMEVLVDKGRVEKFAYGRVTPEITAHLEANKEALMARKIKQFSEENWFEWGAPRNITHMERLMGRPCIYVKNLTRSIEPAFLGEVQYFGGALLCMVPKENVDLQRVVEFINKIETRRDHTYSGRFKMGHRQLCHIKLSTLNAKS
;
A
#
# COMPACT_ATOMS: atom_id res chain seq x y z
N MET A 1 21.31 14.11 0.29
CA MET A 1 20.32 13.48 1.20
C MET A 1 20.88 13.54 2.61
N SER A 2 20.07 13.92 3.62
CA SER A 2 20.49 13.85 5.02
C SER A 2 20.81 12.42 5.43
N HIS A 3 21.64 12.21 6.47
CA HIS A 3 21.97 10.89 7.01
C HIS A 3 20.73 10.10 7.39
N GLN A 4 19.77 10.73 8.06
CA GLN A 4 18.47 10.16 8.41
C GLN A 4 17.67 9.61 7.21
N LYS A 5 17.63 10.36 6.10
CA LYS A 5 16.95 9.89 4.86
C LYS A 5 17.63 8.68 4.22
N LYS A 6 18.96 8.56 4.35
CA LYS A 6 19.70 7.39 3.84
C LYS A 6 19.39 6.14 4.66
N LEU A 7 19.20 6.27 5.97
CA LEU A 7 18.88 5.19 6.88
C LEU A 7 17.37 4.90 6.96
N GLY A 8 16.51 5.78 6.39
CA GLY A 8 15.05 5.64 6.46
C GLY A 8 14.49 5.85 7.86
N GLN A 9 15.18 6.65 8.68
CA GLN A 9 14.79 6.96 10.05
C GLN A 9 13.63 7.96 10.06
N TYR A 10 12.47 7.52 10.51
CA TYR A 10 11.27 8.34 10.73
C TYR A 10 10.85 8.22 12.18
N PHE A 11 11.22 9.23 12.99
CA PHE A 11 10.89 9.23 14.41
C PHE A 11 9.41 9.46 14.63
N THR A 12 8.76 8.59 15.39
CA THR A 12 7.33 8.62 15.68
C THR A 12 7.00 9.69 16.71
N ILE A 13 6.82 10.93 16.26
CA ILE A 13 6.49 12.06 17.15
C ILE A 13 5.00 12.14 17.50
N SER A 14 4.12 11.50 16.74
CA SER A 14 2.68 11.50 16.96
C SER A 14 2.32 10.78 18.26
N GLU A 15 1.75 11.51 19.21
CA GLU A 15 1.25 10.95 20.48
C GLU A 15 0.11 9.95 20.25
N ASN A 16 -0.73 10.17 19.23
CA ASN A 16 -1.80 9.24 18.85
C ASN A 16 -1.26 7.87 18.44
N LEU A 17 -0.16 7.84 17.69
CA LEU A 17 0.50 6.58 17.31
C LEU A 17 1.13 5.89 18.52
N GLN A 18 1.84 6.64 19.35
CA GLN A 18 2.46 6.12 20.59
C GLN A 18 1.38 5.53 21.52
N LYS A 19 0.28 6.28 21.73
CA LYS A 19 -0.85 5.85 22.54
C LYS A 19 -1.51 4.58 21.99
N PHE A 20 -1.78 4.54 20.68
CA PHE A 20 -2.37 3.36 20.05
C PHE A 20 -1.48 2.13 20.26
N VAL A 21 -0.17 2.22 19.97
CA VAL A 21 0.77 1.11 20.19
C VAL A 21 0.76 0.65 21.63
N PHE A 22 0.83 1.58 22.59
CA PHE A 22 0.82 1.27 24.03
C PHE A 22 -0.49 0.59 24.48
N GLU A 23 -1.65 1.13 24.05
CA GLU A 23 -2.97 0.60 24.42
C GLU A 23 -3.24 -0.79 23.84
N LYS A 24 -2.68 -1.08 22.65
CA LYS A 24 -2.89 -2.36 21.95
C LYS A 24 -1.97 -3.48 22.44
N VAL A 25 -0.92 -3.19 23.18
CA VAL A 25 -0.12 -4.21 23.85
C VAL A 25 -0.95 -4.89 24.92
N GLN A 26 -1.14 -6.19 24.82
CA GLN A 26 -1.91 -7.00 25.77
C GLN A 26 -1.02 -7.70 26.81
N HIS A 27 0.19 -8.09 26.41
CA HIS A 27 1.12 -8.83 27.27
C HIS A 27 2.05 -7.88 28.03
N LYS A 28 1.47 -7.06 28.90
CA LYS A 28 2.15 -5.95 29.59
C LYS A 28 3.17 -6.35 30.68
N SER A 29 3.45 -7.58 30.92
CA SER A 29 4.44 -8.06 31.90
C SER A 29 5.50 -8.98 31.29
N SER A 30 5.53 -9.10 29.99
CA SER A 30 6.40 -10.03 29.26
C SER A 30 7.55 -9.31 28.58
N PRO A 31 8.67 -9.99 28.25
CA PRO A 31 9.77 -9.38 27.52
C PRO A 31 9.31 -8.76 26.20
N LEU A 32 9.69 -7.50 26.00
CA LEU A 32 9.36 -6.71 24.82
C LEU A 32 10.61 -6.50 23.96
N LEU A 33 10.46 -6.59 22.64
CA LEU A 33 11.48 -6.23 21.66
C LEU A 33 11.04 -5.00 20.86
N GLU A 34 11.92 -4.00 20.74
CA GLU A 34 11.85 -2.95 19.74
C GLU A 34 13.06 -3.03 18.81
N PRO A 35 12.87 -3.50 17.53
CA PRO A 35 13.97 -3.80 16.62
C PRO A 35 14.57 -2.57 15.92
N SER A 36 14.00 -1.38 16.10
CA SER A 36 14.40 -0.11 15.47
C SER A 36 14.13 1.07 16.39
N PHE A 37 14.80 1.03 17.53
CA PHE A 37 14.52 1.88 18.69
C PHE A 37 14.55 3.38 18.41
N GLY A 38 15.47 3.85 17.56
CA GLY A 38 15.62 5.26 17.25
C GLY A 38 15.86 6.06 18.55
N ARG A 39 15.05 7.09 18.76
CA ARG A 39 15.08 7.90 19.98
C ARG A 39 14.22 7.36 21.12
N GLY A 40 13.51 6.23 20.91
CA GLY A 40 12.68 5.61 21.94
C GLY A 40 11.27 6.19 22.09
N HIS A 41 10.79 6.93 21.11
CA HIS A 41 9.46 7.58 21.18
C HIS A 41 8.32 6.58 21.45
N LEU A 42 8.35 5.38 20.88
CA LEU A 42 7.31 4.36 21.07
C LEU A 42 7.30 3.81 22.50
N LEU A 43 8.41 3.89 23.23
CA LEU A 43 8.54 3.38 24.59
C LEU A 43 8.21 4.41 25.66
N LYS A 44 7.97 5.68 25.31
CA LYS A 44 7.70 6.76 26.26
C LYS A 44 6.58 6.40 27.26
N LEU A 45 5.43 5.96 26.76
CA LEU A 45 4.27 5.61 27.60
C LEU A 45 4.49 4.34 28.45
N PHE A 46 5.36 3.44 28.02
CA PHE A 46 5.74 2.26 28.78
C PHE A 46 6.59 2.64 30.01
N LEU A 47 7.43 3.68 29.88
CA LEU A 47 8.17 4.26 31.01
C LEU A 47 7.26 4.88 32.06
N GLU A 48 6.32 5.71 31.58
CA GLU A 48 5.41 6.45 32.44
C GLU A 48 4.48 5.50 33.23
N SER A 49 4.27 4.28 32.74
CA SER A 49 3.40 3.28 33.39
C SER A 49 4.07 2.47 34.48
N ASP A 50 5.38 2.68 34.77
CA ASP A 50 6.20 2.01 35.79
C ASP A 50 6.02 0.49 35.89
N THR A 51 5.91 -0.15 34.74
CA THR A 51 5.52 -1.57 34.66
C THR A 51 6.68 -2.55 34.75
N GLY A 52 7.93 -2.05 34.87
CA GLY A 52 9.14 -2.90 35.07
C GLY A 52 9.41 -3.90 33.95
N TYR A 53 8.93 -3.66 32.71
CA TYR A 53 9.14 -4.57 31.60
C TYR A 53 10.61 -4.80 31.28
N PRO A 54 11.05 -6.05 31.13
CA PRO A 54 12.33 -6.31 30.47
C PRO A 54 12.21 -5.93 29.00
N MET A 55 12.99 -4.92 28.58
CA MET A 55 12.97 -4.41 27.20
C MET A 55 14.29 -4.68 26.51
N THR A 56 14.22 -5.24 25.32
CA THR A 56 15.35 -5.36 24.41
C THR A 56 15.12 -4.42 23.22
N CYS A 57 16.06 -3.52 22.99
CA CYS A 57 16.00 -2.54 21.92
C CYS A 57 17.19 -2.71 20.98
N CYS A 58 16.98 -2.57 19.68
CA CYS A 58 18.07 -2.55 18.70
C CYS A 58 18.10 -1.20 17.99
N GLU A 59 19.31 -0.66 17.78
CA GLU A 59 19.53 0.56 17.01
C GLU A 59 20.82 0.43 16.20
N LEU A 60 20.73 0.76 14.90
CA LEU A 60 21.86 0.69 13.98
C LEU A 60 22.79 1.89 14.14
N ASP A 61 22.22 3.07 14.41
CA ASP A 61 22.93 4.35 14.45
C ASP A 61 23.33 4.71 15.88
N GLU A 62 24.56 4.40 16.27
CA GLU A 62 25.11 4.69 17.59
C GLU A 62 25.17 6.20 17.93
N THR A 63 24.98 7.07 16.92
CA THR A 63 24.93 8.52 17.14
C THR A 63 23.59 9.04 17.64
N VAL A 64 22.55 8.21 17.56
CA VAL A 64 21.22 8.55 18.05
C VAL A 64 21.21 8.58 19.56
N LYS A 65 20.81 9.74 20.11
CA LYS A 65 20.65 9.90 21.57
C LYS A 65 19.24 9.51 21.97
N PRO A 66 19.06 8.48 22.81
CA PRO A 66 17.77 8.14 23.37
C PRO A 66 17.16 9.32 24.14
N LEU A 67 15.85 9.53 23.98
CA LEU A 67 15.07 10.49 24.78
C LEU A 67 14.60 9.86 26.10
N VAL A 68 14.59 8.53 26.13
CA VAL A 68 14.10 7.74 27.25
C VAL A 68 15.13 6.65 27.56
N THR A 69 15.39 6.43 28.83
CA THR A 69 16.26 5.37 29.34
C THR A 69 15.53 4.61 30.44
N PHE A 70 15.67 3.29 30.44
CA PHE A 70 15.05 2.41 31.43
C PHE A 70 16.11 1.67 32.22
N THR A 71 15.87 1.42 33.47
CA THR A 71 16.72 0.56 34.29
C THR A 71 16.70 -0.90 33.88
N SER A 72 15.58 -1.37 33.29
CA SER A 72 15.39 -2.74 32.79
C SER A 72 15.61 -2.90 31.30
N GLN A 73 16.26 -1.92 30.64
CA GLN A 73 16.47 -1.91 29.19
C GLN A 73 17.85 -2.42 28.83
N THR A 74 17.87 -3.31 27.82
CA THR A 74 19.09 -3.68 27.09
C THR A 74 19.07 -3.07 25.70
N ILE A 75 20.03 -2.22 25.37
CA ILE A 75 20.20 -1.67 24.03
C ILE A 75 21.29 -2.45 23.30
N ILE A 76 20.95 -3.06 22.18
CA ILE A 76 21.85 -3.73 21.26
C ILE A 76 22.17 -2.76 20.12
N TRP A 77 23.39 -2.24 20.10
CA TRP A 77 23.88 -1.38 19.05
C TRP A 77 24.35 -2.22 17.86
N GLY A 78 23.76 -1.98 16.67
CA GLY A 78 24.09 -2.68 15.44
C GLY A 78 22.89 -3.08 14.60
N ASP A 79 23.18 -3.84 13.54
CA ASP A 79 22.16 -4.26 12.56
C ASP A 79 21.27 -5.36 13.14
N PHE A 80 20.02 -5.00 13.47
CA PHE A 80 19.01 -5.95 13.93
C PHE A 80 18.89 -7.19 13.03
N LEU A 81 18.96 -7.01 11.71
CA LEU A 81 18.80 -8.13 10.77
C LEU A 81 19.93 -9.14 10.86
N LYS A 82 21.11 -8.74 11.32
CA LYS A 82 22.29 -9.61 11.50
C LYS A 82 22.41 -10.18 12.91
N HIS A 83 21.78 -9.56 13.90
CA HIS A 83 21.86 -10.02 15.28
C HIS A 83 21.10 -11.33 15.48
N ASN A 84 21.68 -12.29 16.17
CA ASN A 84 21.04 -13.55 16.53
C ASN A 84 20.48 -13.47 17.94
N PHE A 85 19.20 -13.75 18.10
CA PHE A 85 18.52 -13.83 19.40
C PHE A 85 18.41 -15.30 19.82
N GLU A 86 18.77 -15.59 21.06
CA GLU A 86 18.65 -16.93 21.64
C GLU A 86 17.22 -17.20 22.15
N THR A 87 16.44 -16.15 22.40
CA THR A 87 15.10 -16.25 22.95
C THR A 87 14.07 -15.62 22.01
N LYS A 88 12.81 -16.08 22.14
CA LYS A 88 11.65 -15.47 21.48
C LYS A 88 11.00 -14.44 22.39
N PHE A 89 10.22 -13.53 21.76
CA PHE A 89 9.55 -12.45 22.45
C PHE A 89 8.03 -12.62 22.42
N LYS A 90 7.39 -12.30 23.52
CA LYS A 90 5.93 -12.29 23.63
C LYS A 90 5.32 -11.08 22.94
N THR A 91 6.00 -9.93 23.03
CA THR A 91 5.59 -8.66 22.46
C THR A 91 6.72 -8.07 21.65
N ILE A 92 6.42 -7.70 20.39
CA ILE A 92 7.33 -6.94 19.53
C ILE A 92 6.59 -5.71 19.03
N ILE A 93 7.15 -4.53 19.25
CA ILE A 93 6.62 -3.27 18.74
C ILE A 93 7.69 -2.57 17.89
N GLY A 94 7.29 -1.74 16.94
CA GLY A 94 8.31 -1.00 16.19
C GLY A 94 7.78 -0.14 15.05
N ASN A 95 8.64 0.76 14.61
CA ASN A 95 8.51 1.55 13.39
C ASN A 95 9.76 1.32 12.53
N PRO A 96 9.82 0.20 11.76
CA PRO A 96 11.01 -0.17 11.00
C PRO A 96 11.34 0.82 9.88
N PRO A 97 12.59 0.91 9.42
CA PRO A 97 12.99 1.87 8.41
C PRO A 97 12.36 1.61 7.03
N TYR A 98 11.81 2.68 6.38
CA TYR A 98 11.12 2.61 5.09
C TYR A 98 12.06 2.86 3.91
N VAL A 99 13.15 2.11 3.82
CA VAL A 99 14.11 2.20 2.72
C VAL A 99 13.85 1.07 1.72
N LYS A 100 13.94 1.41 0.44
CA LYS A 100 13.90 0.44 -0.65
C LYS A 100 15.33 0.16 -1.11
N HIS A 101 15.78 -1.07 -0.93
CA HIS A 101 17.02 -1.58 -1.49
C HIS A 101 16.78 -2.36 -2.79
N THR A 102 17.84 -2.71 -3.50
CA THR A 102 17.77 -3.61 -4.67
C THR A 102 17.10 -4.95 -4.33
N SER A 103 17.25 -5.41 -3.07
CA SER A 103 16.64 -6.65 -2.54
C SER A 103 15.22 -6.45 -1.97
N GLY A 104 14.56 -5.31 -2.21
CA GLY A 104 13.19 -5.03 -1.77
C GLY A 104 13.07 -4.03 -0.61
N ASN A 105 11.88 -3.92 -0.05
CA ASN A 105 11.59 -3.00 1.05
C ASN A 105 12.15 -3.52 2.37
N LEU A 106 12.93 -2.70 3.06
CA LEU A 106 13.64 -3.09 4.27
C LEU A 106 12.68 -3.47 5.41
N TYR A 107 11.59 -2.72 5.61
CA TYR A 107 10.60 -3.01 6.65
C TYR A 107 9.98 -4.42 6.54
N LEU A 108 9.87 -5.00 5.33
CA LEU A 108 9.39 -6.37 5.14
C LEU A 108 10.34 -7.40 5.73
N LYS A 109 11.66 -7.16 5.65
CA LYS A 109 12.66 -8.03 6.30
C LYS A 109 12.57 -7.95 7.82
N PHE A 110 12.27 -6.76 8.35
CA PHE A 110 12.01 -6.58 9.79
C PHE A 110 10.78 -7.37 10.22
N ILE A 111 9.65 -7.27 9.49
CA ILE A 111 8.43 -8.04 9.78
C ILE A 111 8.74 -9.54 9.76
N ASP A 112 9.43 -10.03 8.73
CA ASP A 112 9.76 -11.45 8.57
C ASP A 112 10.60 -11.97 9.74
N LYS A 113 11.64 -11.25 10.13
CA LYS A 113 12.49 -11.62 11.26
C LYS A 113 11.70 -11.54 12.58
N CYS A 114 10.93 -10.48 12.81
CA CYS A 114 10.12 -10.33 14.00
C CYS A 114 9.06 -11.43 14.13
N PHE A 115 8.39 -11.79 13.03
CA PHE A 115 7.43 -12.90 13.02
C PHE A 115 8.08 -14.24 13.46
N ASN A 116 9.32 -14.51 13.04
CA ASN A 116 10.06 -15.71 13.46
C ASN A 116 10.52 -15.65 14.93
N LEU A 117 10.71 -14.44 15.48
CA LEU A 117 11.08 -14.19 16.87
C LEU A 117 9.88 -14.17 17.82
N LEU A 118 8.64 -14.18 17.33
CA LEU A 118 7.46 -14.29 18.18
C LEU A 118 7.33 -15.67 18.82
N THR A 119 6.92 -15.71 20.08
CA THR A 119 6.34 -16.91 20.69
C THR A 119 5.05 -17.32 19.98
N ASP A 120 4.55 -18.53 20.20
CA ASP A 120 3.38 -19.02 19.45
C ASP A 120 2.07 -18.30 19.78
N ASP A 121 2.00 -17.61 20.92
CA ASP A 121 0.91 -16.74 21.34
C ASP A 121 1.33 -15.28 21.45
N GLY A 122 2.42 -14.91 20.76
CA GLY A 122 2.99 -13.56 20.80
C GLY A 122 2.26 -12.57 19.90
N GLU A 123 2.54 -11.29 20.13
CA GLU A 123 1.95 -10.17 19.39
C GLU A 123 2.99 -9.26 18.74
N LEU A 124 2.67 -8.77 17.55
CA LEU A 124 3.48 -7.85 16.76
C LEU A 124 2.66 -6.59 16.47
N ILE A 125 3.16 -5.41 16.87
CA ILE A 125 2.50 -4.13 16.59
C ILE A 125 3.48 -3.25 15.85
N PHE A 126 3.24 -3.06 14.56
CA PHE A 126 4.14 -2.30 13.69
C PHE A 126 3.46 -1.14 13.00
N ILE A 127 4.21 -0.04 12.88
CA ILE A 127 3.89 1.10 12.03
C ILE A 127 4.62 0.88 10.72
N VAL A 128 3.88 0.80 9.61
CA VAL A 128 4.45 0.50 8.27
C VAL A 128 3.77 1.35 7.21
N PRO A 129 4.36 1.53 6.01
CA PRO A 129 3.68 2.20 4.91
C PRO A 129 2.30 1.58 4.63
N SER A 130 1.28 2.41 4.40
CA SER A 130 -0.11 1.97 4.23
C SER A 130 -0.29 1.00 3.06
N ASP A 131 0.63 1.01 2.09
CA ASP A 131 0.65 0.05 0.98
C ASP A 131 0.96 -1.40 1.41
N PHE A 132 1.45 -1.62 2.64
CA PHE A 132 1.75 -2.96 3.16
C PHE A 132 0.61 -3.94 2.91
N ILE A 133 -0.63 -3.58 3.21
CA ILE A 133 -1.80 -4.45 3.11
C ILE A 133 -2.12 -4.95 1.69
N LYS A 134 -1.50 -4.37 0.66
CA LYS A 134 -1.78 -4.63 -0.77
C LYS A 134 -0.53 -4.78 -1.64
N LEU A 135 0.65 -4.55 -1.07
CA LEU A 135 1.90 -4.58 -1.80
C LEU A 135 2.24 -6.02 -2.23
N THR A 136 2.54 -6.22 -3.51
CA THR A 136 2.86 -7.55 -4.06
C THR A 136 4.02 -8.22 -3.32
N SER A 137 5.08 -7.46 -3.00
CA SER A 137 6.23 -7.99 -2.25
C SER A 137 5.94 -8.30 -0.78
N ALA A 138 4.85 -7.78 -0.21
CA ALA A 138 4.38 -8.12 1.13
C ALA A 138 3.51 -9.39 1.16
N GLY A 139 2.96 -9.79 0.01
CA GLY A 139 2.02 -10.90 -0.08
C GLY A 139 2.50 -12.19 0.60
N PRO A 140 3.72 -12.69 0.35
CA PRO A 140 4.21 -13.91 0.97
C PRO A 140 4.23 -13.85 2.50
N ILE A 141 4.69 -12.75 3.10
CA ILE A 141 4.72 -12.61 4.57
C ILE A 141 3.31 -12.44 5.14
N ILE A 142 2.44 -11.67 4.50
CA ILE A 142 1.04 -11.51 4.92
C ILE A 142 0.31 -12.86 4.91
N SER A 143 0.46 -13.67 3.85
CA SER A 143 -0.16 -14.99 3.75
C SER A 143 0.36 -15.93 4.84
N ARG A 144 1.67 -15.92 5.12
CA ARG A 144 2.26 -16.72 6.19
C ARG A 144 1.77 -16.31 7.57
N MET A 145 1.67 -15.01 7.85
CA MET A 145 1.13 -14.49 9.10
C MET A 145 -0.35 -14.88 9.25
N ALA A 146 -1.17 -14.69 8.21
CA ALA A 146 -2.59 -15.04 8.24
C ALA A 146 -2.85 -16.53 8.44
N ALA A 147 -1.96 -17.41 7.93
CA ALA A 147 -2.06 -18.85 8.17
C ALA A 147 -1.74 -19.25 9.62
N SER A 148 -0.99 -18.43 10.37
CA SER A 148 -0.52 -18.73 11.72
C SER A 148 -1.14 -17.85 12.81
N GLY A 149 -2.04 -16.92 12.45
CA GLY A 149 -2.64 -16.00 13.41
C GLY A 149 -3.55 -14.98 12.73
N THR A 150 -3.85 -13.90 13.45
CA THR A 150 -4.82 -12.90 13.01
C THR A 150 -4.26 -11.48 13.12
N PHE A 151 -4.52 -10.66 12.12
CA PHE A 151 -4.40 -9.21 12.22
C PHE A 151 -5.61 -8.67 12.99
N THR A 152 -5.45 -8.40 14.27
CA THR A 152 -6.56 -8.06 15.17
C THR A 152 -6.97 -6.61 15.10
N ASP A 153 -6.02 -5.72 14.77
CA ASP A 153 -6.28 -4.28 14.72
C ASP A 153 -5.53 -3.62 13.57
N PHE A 154 -6.18 -2.61 12.99
CA PHE A 154 -5.59 -1.67 12.04
C PHE A 154 -5.97 -0.23 12.42
N LEU A 155 -4.98 0.65 12.48
CA LEU A 155 -5.17 2.09 12.55
C LEU A 155 -4.63 2.72 11.28
N PHE A 156 -5.50 3.41 10.53
CA PHE A 156 -5.13 4.30 9.44
C PHE A 156 -5.22 5.73 9.96
N PRO A 157 -4.11 6.35 10.37
CA PRO A 157 -4.13 7.71 10.89
C PRO A 157 -4.46 8.69 9.78
N HIS A 158 -5.20 9.74 10.13
CA HIS A 158 -5.60 10.81 9.20
C HIS A 158 -4.72 12.05 9.31
N ASP A 159 -3.79 12.07 10.27
CA ASP A 159 -2.92 13.21 10.56
C ASP A 159 -1.76 13.30 9.57
N GLU A 160 -1.46 14.52 9.10
CA GLU A 160 -0.36 14.77 8.16
C GLU A 160 1.03 14.87 8.84
N LYS A 161 1.09 15.03 10.18
CA LYS A 161 2.33 15.21 10.96
C LYS A 161 2.62 14.03 11.87
N LEU A 162 2.80 12.86 11.29
CA LEU A 162 3.07 11.64 12.07
C LEU A 162 4.55 11.50 12.44
N PHE A 163 5.44 12.05 11.62
CA PHE A 163 6.88 11.89 11.72
C PHE A 163 7.62 13.22 11.60
N ASP A 164 8.79 13.28 12.20
CA ASP A 164 9.68 14.43 12.05
C ASP A 164 10.21 14.53 10.60
N GLY A 165 9.85 15.63 9.92
CA GLY A 165 10.35 15.96 8.59
C GLY A 165 9.86 15.07 7.42
N ALA A 166 8.81 14.25 7.60
CA ALA A 166 8.26 13.43 6.52
C ALA A 166 6.72 13.32 6.55
N SER A 167 6.12 13.32 5.36
CA SER A 167 4.70 12.99 5.15
C SER A 167 4.62 11.65 4.41
N ILE A 168 4.34 10.59 5.15
CA ILE A 168 4.20 9.22 4.63
C ILE A 168 2.90 8.63 5.14
N ASP A 169 2.09 8.11 4.23
CA ASP A 169 0.90 7.36 4.58
C ASP A 169 1.28 6.05 5.24
N VAL A 170 0.88 5.85 6.48
CA VAL A 170 1.16 4.64 7.24
C VAL A 170 -0.11 3.94 7.68
N VAL A 171 0.06 2.68 8.05
CA VAL A 171 -0.90 1.89 8.83
C VAL A 171 -0.18 1.34 10.04
N VAL A 172 -0.84 1.36 11.19
CA VAL A 172 -0.44 0.56 12.33
C VAL A 172 -1.27 -0.71 12.33
N PHE A 173 -0.63 -1.85 12.40
CA PHE A 173 -1.34 -3.10 12.59
C PHE A 173 -0.91 -3.78 13.89
N ARG A 174 -1.85 -4.49 14.53
CA ARG A 174 -1.56 -5.49 15.54
C ARG A 174 -1.86 -6.87 14.98
N TYR A 175 -0.91 -7.76 15.12
CA TYR A 175 -1.02 -9.17 14.76
C TYR A 175 -0.83 -10.03 16.01
N GLN A 176 -1.63 -11.06 16.16
CA GLN A 176 -1.51 -12.08 17.22
C GLN A 176 -1.30 -13.46 16.60
N LYS A 177 -0.18 -14.07 16.91
CA LYS A 177 0.16 -15.43 16.48
C LYS A 177 -0.65 -16.44 17.31
N GLY A 178 -1.02 -17.56 16.72
CA GLY A 178 -1.78 -18.63 17.39
C GLY A 178 -3.27 -18.36 17.60
N PHE A 179 -3.76 -17.14 17.29
CA PHE A 179 -5.16 -16.78 17.39
C PHE A 179 -5.79 -16.69 16.00
N GLN A 180 -6.92 -17.36 15.78
CA GLN A 180 -7.62 -17.36 14.48
C GLN A 180 -8.96 -16.65 14.60
N SER A 181 -9.18 -15.65 13.73
CA SER A 181 -10.43 -14.91 13.61
C SER A 181 -10.58 -14.41 12.18
N TYR A 182 -11.83 -14.28 11.72
CA TYR A 182 -12.16 -13.59 10.46
C TYR A 182 -12.62 -12.15 10.69
N ARG A 183 -12.36 -11.61 11.88
CA ARG A 183 -12.72 -10.25 12.26
C ARG A 183 -11.49 -9.49 12.73
N THR A 184 -11.50 -8.20 12.45
CA THR A 184 -10.46 -7.24 12.83
C THR A 184 -11.08 -5.90 13.18
N CYS A 185 -10.40 -5.12 14.01
CA CYS A 185 -10.82 -3.76 14.36
C CYS A 185 -10.10 -2.75 13.47
N VAL A 186 -10.83 -2.02 12.64
CA VAL A 186 -10.28 -0.97 11.75
C VAL A 186 -10.73 0.40 12.24
N ASN A 187 -9.80 1.25 12.68
CA ASN A 187 -10.10 2.57 13.25
C ASN A 187 -11.19 2.54 14.33
N GLY A 188 -11.15 1.55 15.24
CA GLY A 188 -12.12 1.38 16.31
C GLY A 188 -13.43 0.69 15.91
N VAL A 189 -13.59 0.30 14.64
CA VAL A 189 -14.79 -0.39 14.15
C VAL A 189 -14.45 -1.84 13.82
N GLU A 190 -15.17 -2.77 14.45
CA GLU A 190 -15.01 -4.19 14.18
C GLU A 190 -15.61 -4.56 12.82
N LYS A 191 -14.83 -5.24 11.98
CA LYS A 191 -15.20 -5.64 10.63
C LYS A 191 -14.77 -7.06 10.32
N PRO A 192 -15.49 -7.77 9.43
CA PRO A 192 -14.96 -8.95 8.76
C PRO A 192 -13.69 -8.55 7.97
N TYR A 193 -12.74 -9.47 7.84
CA TYR A 193 -11.61 -9.30 6.95
C TYR A 193 -11.20 -10.62 6.32
N SER A 194 -10.52 -10.55 5.21
CA SER A 194 -9.97 -11.70 4.51
C SER A 194 -8.56 -11.41 4.00
N VAL A 195 -7.77 -12.48 3.85
CA VAL A 195 -6.47 -12.43 3.19
C VAL A 195 -6.52 -13.35 1.99
N VAL A 196 -6.44 -12.79 0.80
CA VAL A 196 -6.43 -13.53 -0.47
C VAL A 196 -5.23 -13.07 -1.29
N ASP A 197 -4.40 -14.01 -1.73
CA ASP A 197 -3.16 -13.74 -2.46
C ASP A 197 -2.23 -12.73 -1.75
N GLY A 198 -2.26 -12.73 -0.41
CA GLY A 198 -1.49 -11.80 0.40
C GLY A 198 -1.99 -10.36 0.37
N ILE A 199 -3.23 -10.13 -0.03
CA ILE A 199 -3.93 -8.85 0.08
C ILE A 199 -4.89 -8.95 1.25
N ILE A 200 -4.83 -7.95 2.12
CA ILE A 200 -5.79 -7.78 3.21
C ILE A 200 -6.94 -6.92 2.70
N SER A 201 -8.17 -7.44 2.82
CA SER A 201 -9.40 -6.74 2.47
C SER A 201 -10.33 -6.70 3.67
N PHE A 202 -11.01 -5.58 3.87
CA PHE A 202 -11.96 -5.35 4.95
C PHE A 202 -13.39 -5.31 4.42
N GLY A 203 -14.35 -5.73 5.26
CA GLY A 203 -15.77 -5.71 4.92
C GLY A 203 -16.33 -7.10 4.64
N ASP A 204 -17.53 -7.13 4.04
CA ASP A 204 -18.22 -8.37 3.74
C ASP A 204 -17.38 -9.26 2.81
N THR A 205 -17.17 -10.50 3.23
CA THR A 205 -16.42 -11.52 2.48
C THR A 205 -17.34 -12.44 1.66
N SER A 206 -18.66 -12.21 1.71
CA SER A 206 -19.65 -12.98 0.94
C SER A 206 -19.73 -12.48 -0.51
N GLY A 207 -20.28 -13.32 -1.39
CA GLY A 207 -20.49 -12.99 -2.79
C GLY A 207 -19.28 -13.25 -3.69
N LYS A 208 -19.46 -13.02 -4.99
CA LYS A 208 -18.44 -13.15 -6.01
C LYS A 208 -17.44 -11.97 -5.93
N SER A 209 -16.18 -12.24 -6.17
CA SER A 209 -15.18 -11.18 -6.29
C SER A 209 -15.28 -10.48 -7.66
N VAL A 210 -14.71 -9.28 -7.72
CA VAL A 210 -14.66 -8.54 -9.00
C VAL A 210 -13.99 -9.38 -10.09
N ASN A 211 -12.88 -10.07 -9.84
CA ASN A 211 -12.21 -10.86 -10.86
C ASN A 211 -12.97 -12.13 -11.28
N GLU A 212 -13.94 -12.59 -10.49
CA GLU A 212 -14.86 -13.65 -10.94
C GLU A 212 -15.87 -13.13 -11.96
N LEU A 213 -16.29 -11.88 -11.86
CA LEU A 213 -17.33 -11.26 -12.70
C LEU A 213 -16.79 -10.38 -13.83
N PHE A 214 -15.57 -9.85 -13.68
CA PHE A 214 -14.96 -8.88 -14.60
C PHE A 214 -13.54 -9.26 -14.97
N ASP A 215 -13.15 -8.93 -16.20
CA ASP A 215 -11.75 -8.75 -16.55
C ASP A 215 -11.33 -7.32 -16.22
N VAL A 216 -10.26 -7.17 -15.45
CA VAL A 216 -9.78 -5.86 -14.99
C VAL A 216 -8.47 -5.50 -15.70
N TYR A 217 -8.47 -4.36 -16.35
CA TYR A 217 -7.32 -3.87 -17.12
C TYR A 217 -6.72 -2.61 -16.49
N VAL A 218 -5.40 -2.50 -16.56
CA VAL A 218 -4.67 -1.28 -16.20
C VAL A 218 -4.46 -0.41 -17.42
N GLY A 219 -4.50 0.90 -17.25
CA GLY A 219 -4.36 1.85 -18.34
C GLY A 219 -2.94 1.99 -18.89
N LEU A 220 -2.87 2.67 -20.01
CA LEU A 220 -1.65 2.98 -20.76
C LEU A 220 -0.80 4.00 -19.97
N VAL A 221 0.52 3.84 -20.01
CA VAL A 221 1.46 4.77 -19.36
C VAL A 221 2.52 5.20 -20.39
N SER A 222 2.52 6.48 -20.72
CA SER A 222 3.53 7.06 -21.62
C SER A 222 4.91 7.16 -20.95
N GLY A 223 4.92 7.41 -19.64
CA GLY A 223 6.13 7.65 -18.84
C GLY A 223 6.65 9.08 -18.93
N LYS A 224 6.02 9.95 -19.75
CA LYS A 224 6.36 11.37 -19.90
C LYS A 224 5.17 12.11 -20.55
N ASP A 225 4.07 12.23 -19.82
CA ASP A 225 2.82 12.79 -20.33
C ASP A 225 2.97 14.24 -20.83
N ASP A 226 3.81 15.04 -20.20
CA ASP A 226 4.13 16.41 -20.62
C ASP A 226 4.75 16.52 -22.02
N VAL A 227 5.35 15.44 -22.52
CA VAL A 227 5.87 15.37 -23.89
C VAL A 227 4.89 14.68 -24.84
N PHE A 228 4.30 13.57 -24.43
CA PHE A 228 3.44 12.79 -25.33
C PHE A 228 2.04 13.38 -25.51
N LYS A 229 1.53 14.16 -24.57
CA LYS A 229 0.21 14.80 -24.67
C LYS A 229 0.31 16.09 -25.50
N VAL A 230 -0.18 15.99 -26.73
CA VAL A 230 -0.10 17.10 -27.71
C VAL A 230 -1.40 17.23 -28.52
N PRO A 231 -1.79 18.43 -28.93
CA PRO A 231 -3.05 18.66 -29.67
C PRO A 231 -3.13 17.89 -31.00
N PHE A 232 -1.97 17.67 -31.63
CA PHE A 232 -1.83 16.94 -32.91
C PHE A 232 -1.57 15.44 -32.71
N GLY A 233 -1.75 14.91 -31.48
CA GLY A 233 -1.59 13.49 -31.18
C GLY A 233 -2.55 12.60 -31.99
N ASN A 234 -2.09 11.42 -32.31
CA ASN A 234 -2.81 10.44 -33.16
C ASN A 234 -3.60 9.40 -32.37
N MET A 235 -3.50 9.42 -31.03
CA MET A 235 -4.23 8.51 -30.14
C MET A 235 -5.06 9.31 -29.14
N GLU A 236 -6.37 9.06 -29.09
CA GLU A 236 -7.25 9.62 -28.09
C GLU A 236 -7.32 8.72 -26.86
N VAL A 237 -7.04 9.27 -25.68
CA VAL A 237 -6.91 8.52 -24.42
C VAL A 237 -7.82 9.12 -23.37
N LEU A 238 -8.71 8.32 -22.80
CA LEU A 238 -9.53 8.70 -21.65
C LEU A 238 -8.63 8.87 -20.42
N VAL A 239 -8.57 10.06 -19.88
CA VAL A 239 -7.74 10.39 -18.70
C VAL A 239 -8.55 10.60 -17.43
N ASP A 240 -9.85 10.95 -17.58
CA ASP A 240 -10.82 11.07 -16.48
C ASP A 240 -12.25 10.95 -17.04
N LYS A 241 -13.27 10.89 -16.18
CA LYS A 241 -14.70 10.91 -16.55
C LYS A 241 -14.98 12.08 -17.48
N GLY A 242 -15.40 11.77 -18.71
CA GLY A 242 -15.72 12.77 -19.72
C GLY A 242 -14.53 13.59 -20.24
N ARG A 243 -13.30 13.20 -19.96
CA ARG A 243 -12.10 13.89 -20.44
C ARG A 243 -11.17 12.95 -21.23
N VAL A 244 -11.12 13.20 -22.51
CA VAL A 244 -10.24 12.54 -23.47
C VAL A 244 -9.15 13.52 -23.91
N GLU A 245 -7.93 13.05 -24.01
CA GLU A 245 -6.76 13.85 -24.39
C GLU A 245 -6.06 13.17 -25.57
N LYS A 246 -5.44 13.97 -26.43
CA LYS A 246 -4.66 13.46 -27.57
C LYS A 246 -3.20 13.25 -27.18
N PHE A 247 -2.68 12.11 -27.57
CA PHE A 247 -1.29 11.72 -27.31
C PHE A 247 -0.59 11.32 -28.61
N ALA A 248 0.69 11.65 -28.71
CA ALA A 248 1.57 11.10 -29.73
C ALA A 248 1.87 9.63 -29.40
N TYR A 249 1.55 8.72 -30.34
CA TYR A 249 1.86 7.30 -30.23
C TYR A 249 2.61 6.82 -31.47
N GLY A 250 3.88 6.45 -31.30
CA GLY A 250 4.78 6.13 -32.39
C GLY A 250 5.23 7.36 -33.20
N ARG A 251 6.03 7.14 -34.22
CA ARG A 251 6.51 8.16 -35.18
C ARG A 251 5.75 8.08 -36.49
N VAL A 252 4.44 8.38 -36.43
CA VAL A 252 3.51 8.09 -37.56
C VAL A 252 3.30 9.28 -38.50
N THR A 253 3.57 10.51 -38.04
CA THR A 253 3.51 11.72 -38.86
C THR A 253 4.80 12.52 -38.74
N PRO A 254 5.13 13.37 -39.76
CA PRO A 254 6.30 14.25 -39.68
C PRO A 254 6.27 15.19 -38.45
N GLU A 255 5.10 15.73 -38.10
CA GLU A 255 4.91 16.62 -36.99
C GLU A 255 5.17 15.92 -35.63
N ILE A 256 4.59 14.73 -35.44
CA ILE A 256 4.85 13.91 -34.24
C ILE A 256 6.33 13.52 -34.15
N THR A 257 6.92 13.11 -35.26
CA THR A 257 8.33 12.71 -35.34
C THR A 257 9.23 13.87 -34.93
N ALA A 258 9.05 15.05 -35.52
CA ALA A 258 9.85 16.22 -35.21
C ALA A 258 9.69 16.64 -33.72
N HIS A 259 8.47 16.58 -33.17
CA HIS A 259 8.22 16.88 -31.78
C HIS A 259 8.93 15.90 -30.83
N LEU A 260 8.85 14.60 -31.11
CA LEU A 260 9.51 13.57 -30.27
C LEU A 260 11.03 13.71 -30.36
N GLU A 261 11.60 13.95 -31.55
CA GLU A 261 13.03 14.19 -31.75
C GLU A 261 13.53 15.41 -30.93
N ALA A 262 12.77 16.50 -30.93
CA ALA A 262 13.09 17.69 -30.13
C ALA A 262 13.11 17.41 -28.61
N ASN A 263 12.44 16.35 -28.14
CA ASN A 263 12.35 15.95 -26.74
C ASN A 263 13.14 14.65 -26.42
N LYS A 264 13.98 14.18 -27.32
CA LYS A 264 14.67 12.87 -27.22
C LYS A 264 15.43 12.70 -25.92
N GLU A 265 16.19 13.70 -25.49
CA GLU A 265 16.94 13.65 -24.24
C GLU A 265 16.05 13.39 -23.03
N ALA A 266 14.93 14.11 -22.91
CA ALA A 266 13.96 13.93 -21.85
C ALA A 266 13.27 12.54 -21.89
N LEU A 267 13.06 12.00 -23.11
CA LEU A 267 12.48 10.70 -23.32
C LEU A 267 13.44 9.56 -22.97
N MET A 268 14.73 9.73 -23.29
CA MET A 268 15.80 8.80 -22.91
C MET A 268 16.01 8.73 -21.39
N ALA A 269 15.86 9.87 -20.70
CA ALA A 269 16.07 9.98 -19.25
C ALA A 269 14.93 9.35 -18.39
N ARG A 270 13.88 8.81 -18.99
CA ARG A 270 12.75 8.18 -18.27
C ARG A 270 13.20 6.95 -17.50
N LYS A 271 12.65 6.77 -16.28
CA LYS A 271 13.01 5.68 -15.36
C LYS A 271 12.03 4.48 -15.37
N ILE A 272 10.99 4.52 -16.20
CA ILE A 272 9.94 3.50 -16.23
C ILE A 272 10.45 2.16 -16.80
N LYS A 273 11.34 2.22 -17.75
CA LYS A 273 12.13 1.11 -18.31
C LYS A 273 13.47 1.65 -18.82
N GLN A 274 14.38 0.79 -19.21
CA GLN A 274 15.58 1.21 -19.92
C GLN A 274 15.23 1.52 -21.37
N PHE A 275 15.67 2.68 -21.87
CA PHE A 275 15.50 3.13 -23.24
C PHE A 275 16.84 3.12 -23.99
N SER A 276 16.78 2.93 -25.31
CA SER A 276 17.92 2.93 -26.23
C SER A 276 17.62 3.81 -27.45
N GLU A 277 18.60 3.97 -28.34
CA GLU A 277 18.44 4.67 -29.60
C GLU A 277 17.33 4.10 -30.50
N GLU A 278 16.97 2.83 -30.30
CA GLU A 278 15.97 2.13 -31.11
C GLU A 278 14.54 2.33 -30.59
N ASN A 279 14.35 2.60 -29.25
CA ASN A 279 13.03 2.57 -28.62
C ASN A 279 12.71 3.79 -27.74
N TRP A 280 13.54 4.82 -27.74
CA TRP A 280 13.35 6.02 -26.89
C TRP A 280 12.02 6.76 -27.13
N PHE A 281 11.46 6.66 -28.33
CA PHE A 281 10.19 7.29 -28.71
C PHE A 281 8.96 6.47 -28.29
N GLU A 282 9.12 5.25 -27.83
CA GLU A 282 8.02 4.39 -27.39
C GLU A 282 7.48 4.84 -26.04
N TRP A 283 6.22 4.52 -25.79
CA TRP A 283 5.65 4.66 -24.46
C TRP A 283 6.32 3.71 -23.47
N GLY A 284 6.36 4.15 -22.20
CA GLY A 284 6.98 3.39 -21.14
C GLY A 284 6.30 2.04 -20.88
N ALA A 285 4.97 2.02 -20.85
CA ALA A 285 4.18 0.81 -20.66
C ALA A 285 2.81 0.92 -21.38
N PRO A 286 2.73 0.60 -22.68
CA PRO A 286 1.46 0.53 -23.43
C PRO A 286 0.73 -0.78 -23.09
N ARG A 287 0.32 -0.90 -21.83
CA ARG A 287 -0.29 -2.13 -21.27
C ARG A 287 -1.66 -2.36 -21.89
N ASN A 288 -1.98 -3.63 -22.18
CA ASN A 288 -3.31 -4.07 -22.59
C ASN A 288 -3.85 -3.44 -23.89
N ILE A 289 -3.03 -2.77 -24.70
CA ILE A 289 -3.48 -2.08 -25.93
C ILE A 289 -4.25 -3.03 -26.85
N THR A 290 -3.72 -4.22 -27.13
CA THR A 290 -4.37 -5.23 -27.98
C THR A 290 -5.69 -5.74 -27.40
N HIS A 291 -5.80 -5.81 -26.05
CA HIS A 291 -7.07 -6.17 -25.41
C HIS A 291 -8.09 -5.04 -25.53
N MET A 292 -7.67 -3.79 -25.34
CA MET A 292 -8.55 -2.62 -25.55
C MET A 292 -9.09 -2.59 -26.98
N GLU A 293 -8.24 -2.83 -27.99
CA GLU A 293 -8.63 -2.87 -29.42
C GLU A 293 -9.70 -3.93 -29.70
N ARG A 294 -9.56 -5.13 -29.11
CA ARG A 294 -10.54 -6.22 -29.27
C ARG A 294 -11.87 -5.94 -28.57
N LEU A 295 -11.85 -5.15 -27.52
CA LEU A 295 -13.01 -4.89 -26.65
C LEU A 295 -13.62 -3.51 -26.90
N MET A 296 -13.09 -2.73 -27.84
CA MET A 296 -13.50 -1.36 -28.15
C MET A 296 -15.03 -1.23 -28.26
N GLY A 297 -15.60 -0.24 -27.59
CA GLY A 297 -17.04 0.03 -27.58
C GLY A 297 -17.87 -0.88 -26.67
N ARG A 298 -17.28 -1.89 -26.02
CA ARG A 298 -18.04 -2.71 -25.06
C ARG A 298 -18.33 -1.91 -23.78
N PRO A 299 -19.54 -2.06 -23.19
CA PRO A 299 -19.84 -1.45 -21.89
C PRO A 299 -18.85 -1.89 -20.82
N CYS A 300 -18.39 -0.94 -20.01
CA CYS A 300 -17.43 -1.19 -18.93
C CYS A 300 -17.62 -0.22 -17.77
N ILE A 301 -16.92 -0.47 -16.67
CA ILE A 301 -16.79 0.44 -15.54
C ILE A 301 -15.35 0.91 -15.48
N TYR A 302 -15.15 2.22 -15.39
CA TYR A 302 -13.86 2.80 -15.05
C TYR A 302 -13.78 3.12 -13.56
N VAL A 303 -12.62 2.84 -12.95
CA VAL A 303 -12.34 3.16 -11.55
C VAL A 303 -11.05 3.98 -11.48
N LYS A 304 -11.11 5.16 -10.88
CA LYS A 304 -9.93 6.00 -10.62
C LYS A 304 -9.05 5.31 -9.57
N ASN A 305 -7.79 5.09 -9.89
CA ASN A 305 -6.88 4.42 -8.95
C ASN A 305 -6.40 5.33 -7.81
N LEU A 306 -6.42 6.65 -8.00
CA LEU A 306 -6.10 7.67 -6.99
C LEU A 306 -6.93 8.93 -7.25
N THR A 307 -7.82 9.31 -6.29
CA THR A 307 -8.67 10.50 -6.46
C THR A 307 -9.17 11.04 -5.12
N ARG A 308 -9.55 12.32 -5.10
CA ARG A 308 -10.34 12.95 -4.04
C ARG A 308 -11.83 12.99 -4.38
N SER A 309 -12.22 12.56 -5.57
CA SER A 309 -13.63 12.53 -5.98
C SER A 309 -14.45 11.61 -5.08
N ILE A 310 -15.66 12.00 -4.78
CA ILE A 310 -16.65 11.18 -4.10
C ILE A 310 -17.22 10.07 -4.99
N GLU A 311 -17.01 10.19 -6.31
CA GLU A 311 -17.38 9.19 -7.31
C GLU A 311 -16.13 8.67 -8.02
N PRO A 312 -15.39 7.71 -7.42
CA PRO A 312 -14.22 7.12 -8.06
C PRO A 312 -14.58 6.20 -9.23
N ALA A 313 -15.77 5.62 -9.28
CA ALA A 313 -16.23 4.72 -10.35
C ALA A 313 -17.28 5.38 -11.24
N PHE A 314 -17.27 5.08 -12.55
CA PHE A 314 -18.24 5.56 -13.53
C PHE A 314 -18.39 4.58 -14.71
N LEU A 315 -19.59 4.62 -15.34
CA LEU A 315 -19.87 3.85 -16.55
C LEU A 315 -19.18 4.45 -17.77
N GLY A 316 -18.84 3.61 -18.71
CA GLY A 316 -18.29 3.99 -20.01
C GLY A 316 -18.26 2.82 -20.99
N GLU A 317 -17.63 3.06 -22.12
CA GLU A 317 -17.31 2.04 -23.10
C GLU A 317 -15.79 1.88 -23.17
N VAL A 318 -15.33 0.68 -23.51
CA VAL A 318 -13.90 0.41 -23.65
C VAL A 318 -13.31 1.27 -24.75
N GLN A 319 -12.30 2.05 -24.40
CA GLN A 319 -11.49 2.87 -25.30
C GLN A 319 -10.06 2.88 -24.76
N TYR A 320 -9.13 3.51 -25.46
CA TYR A 320 -7.80 3.73 -24.89
C TYR A 320 -7.92 4.62 -23.64
N PHE A 321 -7.32 4.20 -22.54
CA PHE A 321 -7.39 4.93 -21.28
C PHE A 321 -6.03 4.96 -20.57
N GLY A 322 -5.80 6.04 -19.82
CA GLY A 322 -4.54 6.31 -19.14
C GLY A 322 -4.38 5.58 -17.82
N GLY A 323 -3.13 5.50 -17.33
CA GLY A 323 -2.73 4.77 -16.13
C GLY A 323 -3.34 5.26 -14.82
N ALA A 324 -4.06 6.39 -14.81
CA ALA A 324 -4.85 6.86 -13.67
C ALA A 324 -6.18 6.10 -13.47
N LEU A 325 -6.57 5.28 -14.44
CA LEU A 325 -7.82 4.52 -14.45
C LEU A 325 -7.54 3.00 -14.47
N LEU A 326 -8.49 2.26 -13.93
CA LEU A 326 -8.68 0.83 -14.14
C LEU A 326 -9.97 0.63 -14.93
N CYS A 327 -10.01 -0.34 -15.83
CA CYS A 327 -11.20 -0.66 -16.63
C CYS A 327 -11.67 -2.08 -16.27
N MET A 328 -12.96 -2.20 -15.92
CA MET A 328 -13.62 -3.46 -15.58
C MET A 328 -14.58 -3.83 -16.71
N VAL A 329 -14.30 -4.88 -17.45
CA VAL A 329 -15.16 -5.39 -18.55
C VAL A 329 -15.90 -6.63 -18.04
N PRO A 330 -17.24 -6.68 -18.10
CA PRO A 330 -18.00 -7.81 -17.58
C PRO A 330 -17.77 -9.07 -18.40
N LYS A 331 -17.60 -10.22 -17.71
CA LYS A 331 -17.49 -11.55 -18.30
C LYS A 331 -18.86 -12.17 -18.57
N GLU A 332 -19.85 -11.80 -17.79
CA GLU A 332 -21.23 -12.27 -17.85
C GLU A 332 -22.19 -11.07 -17.73
N ASN A 333 -23.49 -11.32 -17.83
CA ASN A 333 -24.48 -10.25 -17.66
C ASN A 333 -24.51 -9.80 -16.19
N VAL A 334 -24.06 -8.59 -15.94
CA VAL A 334 -23.96 -7.95 -14.61
C VAL A 334 -24.58 -6.56 -14.70
N ASP A 335 -25.36 -6.17 -13.70
CA ASP A 335 -25.85 -4.80 -13.56
C ASP A 335 -24.68 -3.85 -13.21
N LEU A 336 -24.13 -3.21 -14.24
CA LEU A 336 -22.96 -2.31 -14.10
C LEU A 336 -23.29 -1.11 -13.24
N GLN A 337 -24.51 -0.59 -13.29
CA GLN A 337 -24.93 0.55 -12.49
C GLN A 337 -24.88 0.25 -10.99
N ARG A 338 -25.37 -0.92 -10.57
CA ARG A 338 -25.27 -1.36 -9.18
C ARG A 338 -23.84 -1.54 -8.71
N VAL A 339 -22.93 -2.00 -9.58
CA VAL A 339 -21.49 -2.12 -9.24
C VAL A 339 -20.87 -0.74 -9.05
N VAL A 340 -21.18 0.22 -9.92
CA VAL A 340 -20.71 1.61 -9.76
C VAL A 340 -21.22 2.21 -8.46
N GLU A 341 -22.49 2.02 -8.14
CA GLU A 341 -23.08 2.51 -6.88
C GLU A 341 -22.41 1.87 -5.67
N PHE A 342 -22.12 0.55 -5.71
CA PHE A 342 -21.41 -0.15 -4.64
C PHE A 342 -20.00 0.42 -4.41
N ILE A 343 -19.22 0.64 -5.49
CA ILE A 343 -17.86 1.20 -5.37
C ILE A 343 -17.91 2.65 -4.85
N ASN A 344 -18.93 3.41 -5.25
CA ASN A 344 -19.12 4.82 -4.86
C ASN A 344 -19.76 4.99 -3.47
N LYS A 345 -20.25 3.92 -2.81
CA LYS A 345 -20.77 3.99 -1.44
C LYS A 345 -19.72 4.52 -0.47
N ILE A 346 -20.19 5.31 0.50
CA ILE A 346 -19.30 5.93 1.50
C ILE A 346 -18.52 4.90 2.31
N GLU A 347 -19.12 3.75 2.62
CA GLU A 347 -18.49 2.65 3.35
C GLU A 347 -17.34 2.05 2.55
N THR A 348 -17.58 1.70 1.28
CA THR A 348 -16.55 1.15 0.37
C THR A 348 -15.43 2.15 0.16
N ARG A 349 -15.75 3.42 -0.07
CA ARG A 349 -14.75 4.48 -0.24
C ARG A 349 -13.91 4.67 1.02
N ARG A 350 -14.53 4.69 2.20
CA ARG A 350 -13.83 4.86 3.48
C ARG A 350 -12.79 3.78 3.72
N ASP A 351 -13.10 2.53 3.37
CA ASP A 351 -12.18 1.40 3.53
C ASP A 351 -10.97 1.46 2.56
N HIS A 352 -11.07 2.31 1.53
CA HIS A 352 -10.01 2.55 0.54
C HIS A 352 -9.52 4.01 0.51
N THR A 353 -9.82 4.80 1.56
CA THR A 353 -9.36 6.19 1.66
C THR A 353 -8.17 6.31 2.60
N TYR A 354 -7.07 6.84 2.08
CA TYR A 354 -5.81 7.07 2.78
C TYR A 354 -5.42 8.53 2.62
N SER A 355 -5.11 9.21 3.71
CA SER A 355 -4.79 10.67 3.73
C SER A 355 -5.78 11.50 2.89
N GLY A 356 -7.08 11.24 3.06
CA GLY A 356 -8.15 11.97 2.38
C GLY A 356 -8.27 11.69 0.87
N ARG A 357 -7.59 10.66 0.34
CA ARG A 357 -7.67 10.24 -1.06
C ARG A 357 -8.11 8.79 -1.17
N PHE A 358 -9.08 8.53 -2.02
CA PHE A 358 -9.41 7.17 -2.45
C PHE A 358 -8.21 6.60 -3.24
N LYS A 359 -7.78 5.41 -2.89
CA LYS A 359 -6.64 4.73 -3.51
C LYS A 359 -6.97 3.25 -3.71
N MET A 360 -7.12 2.85 -4.97
CA MET A 360 -7.52 1.50 -5.37
C MET A 360 -6.55 0.97 -6.42
N GLY A 361 -5.73 -0.01 -6.05
CA GLY A 361 -4.86 -0.71 -7.01
C GLY A 361 -5.60 -1.82 -7.74
N HIS A 362 -5.07 -2.24 -8.90
CA HIS A 362 -5.62 -3.33 -9.70
C HIS A 362 -5.89 -4.60 -8.86
N ARG A 363 -4.90 -5.09 -8.11
CA ARG A 363 -5.07 -6.29 -7.27
C ARG A 363 -6.15 -6.12 -6.21
N GLN A 364 -6.22 -4.95 -5.55
CA GLN A 364 -7.27 -4.70 -4.56
C GLN A 364 -8.66 -4.75 -5.20
N LEU A 365 -8.82 -4.08 -6.36
CA LEU A 365 -10.09 -4.06 -7.08
C LEU A 365 -10.53 -5.49 -7.44
N CYS A 366 -9.62 -6.33 -7.93
CA CYS A 366 -9.89 -7.72 -8.28
C CYS A 366 -10.46 -8.55 -7.11
N HIS A 367 -10.06 -8.25 -5.88
CA HIS A 367 -10.45 -9.01 -4.70
C HIS A 367 -11.66 -8.44 -3.92
N ILE A 368 -12.19 -7.29 -4.32
CA ILE A 368 -13.43 -6.75 -3.72
C ILE A 368 -14.56 -7.76 -3.92
N LYS A 369 -15.28 -8.07 -2.85
CA LYS A 369 -16.48 -8.89 -2.89
C LYS A 369 -17.72 -8.03 -3.15
N LEU A 370 -18.49 -8.42 -4.16
CA LEU A 370 -19.70 -7.72 -4.59
C LEU A 370 -20.95 -8.40 -3.98
N SER A 371 -21.06 -8.35 -2.65
CA SER A 371 -22.11 -9.02 -1.89
C SER A 371 -23.54 -8.57 -2.25
N THR A 372 -23.71 -7.35 -2.70
CA THR A 372 -25.01 -6.78 -3.04
C THR A 372 -25.61 -7.26 -4.38
N LEU A 373 -24.83 -7.96 -5.22
CA LEU A 373 -25.31 -8.48 -6.49
C LEU A 373 -26.11 -9.81 -6.35
N ASN A 374 -26.04 -10.45 -5.19
CA ASN A 374 -26.77 -11.71 -4.93
C ASN A 374 -28.21 -11.50 -4.42
N ALA A 375 -28.63 -10.28 -4.15
CA ALA A 375 -30.01 -10.00 -3.83
C ALA A 375 -30.84 -10.03 -5.14
N LYS A 376 -31.36 -11.21 -5.50
CA LYS A 376 -32.42 -11.31 -6.50
C LYS A 376 -33.56 -10.40 -6.05
N SER A 377 -33.85 -9.36 -6.86
CA SER A 377 -35.15 -8.65 -6.81
C SER A 377 -36.27 -9.58 -7.17
#